data_6498b72b4696b946e15d650f71edfd5c
#
_entry.id   6498b72b4696b946e15d650f71edfd5c
#
_cell.length_a   1.000
_cell.length_b   1.000
_cell.length_c   1.000
_cell.angle_alpha   90.00
_cell.angle_beta   90.00
_cell.angle_gamma   90.00
#
_symmetry.space_group_name_H-M   'P 1'
#
loop_
_entity.id
_entity.type
_entity.pdbx_description
1 polymer ?
#
loop_
_entity_poly.entity_id
_entity_poly.type
_entity_poly.pdbx_seq_one_letter_code
_entity_poly.pdbx_strand_id
1 'polypeptide(L)'
;MDNNVNTKMIGNVGEAKVLAKLVELQIPVYVQFGDNEPADYLILVENKPYKVQVKTSTTFNGEITKFELTSSNAHRKKGYKHKYSKDEVDLFMCYDYCTGKIFIFKNAMPKCTVIVRYTHPKNNVVKHVNFVADCELTLDKLHSICNTH
;
A
#
# COMPACT_ATOMS: atom_id res chain seq x y z
N MET A 1 -30.43 -6.58 -1.05
CA MET A 1 -29.26 -5.88 -0.50
C MET A 1 -28.38 -5.43 -1.65
N ASP A 2 -28.32 -4.13 -1.84
CA ASP A 2 -27.40 -3.60 -2.84
C ASP A 2 -25.96 -3.77 -2.36
N ASN A 3 -25.27 -4.76 -2.94
CA ASN A 3 -23.84 -5.00 -2.70
C ASN A 3 -22.97 -4.00 -3.48
N ASN A 4 -23.51 -2.85 -3.84
CA ASN A 4 -22.73 -1.77 -4.44
C ASN A 4 -21.89 -1.07 -3.36
N VAL A 5 -20.87 -1.79 -2.87
CA VAL A 5 -19.87 -1.14 -2.04
C VAL A 5 -19.14 -0.17 -2.95
N ASN A 6 -19.31 1.11 -2.69
CA ASN A 6 -18.67 2.17 -3.45
C ASN A 6 -17.16 2.03 -3.34
N THR A 7 -16.47 1.74 -4.45
CA THR A 7 -15.01 1.55 -4.50
C THR A 7 -14.26 2.77 -3.99
N LYS A 8 -14.80 3.97 -4.21
CA LYS A 8 -14.21 5.20 -3.69
C LYS A 8 -14.26 5.24 -2.16
N MET A 9 -15.36 4.79 -1.55
CA MET A 9 -15.48 4.70 -0.10
C MET A 9 -14.48 3.71 0.50
N ILE A 10 -14.29 2.56 -0.15
CA ILE A 10 -13.29 1.56 0.27
C ILE A 10 -11.89 2.17 0.24
N GLY A 11 -11.55 2.89 -0.82
CA GLY A 11 -10.27 3.59 -0.92
C GLY A 11 -10.09 4.63 0.19
N ASN A 12 -11.13 5.38 0.51
CA ASN A 12 -11.10 6.37 1.59
C ASN A 12 -10.89 5.70 2.95
N VAL A 13 -11.51 4.54 3.18
CA VAL A 13 -11.28 3.76 4.42
C VAL A 13 -9.82 3.36 4.53
N GLY A 14 -9.22 2.88 3.44
CA GLY A 14 -7.80 2.50 3.42
C GLY A 14 -6.89 3.69 3.77
N GLU A 15 -7.13 4.85 3.15
CA GLU A 15 -6.37 6.06 3.45
C GLU A 15 -6.50 6.45 4.92
N ALA A 16 -7.72 6.43 5.48
CA ALA A 16 -7.96 6.77 6.87
C ALA A 16 -7.29 5.78 7.83
N LYS A 17 -7.33 4.48 7.51
CA LYS A 17 -6.68 3.44 8.33
C LYS A 17 -5.16 3.58 8.35
N VAL A 18 -4.56 3.85 7.19
CA VAL A 18 -3.12 4.07 7.09
C VAL A 18 -2.73 5.33 7.86
N LEU A 19 -3.50 6.42 7.72
CA LEU A 19 -3.25 7.65 8.47
C LEU A 19 -3.28 7.38 10.00
N ALA A 20 -4.32 6.69 10.47
CA ALA A 20 -4.44 6.35 11.89
C ALA A 20 -3.25 5.52 12.38
N LYS A 21 -2.82 4.54 11.57
CA LYS A 21 -1.67 3.71 11.90
C LYS A 21 -0.38 4.52 12.02
N LEU A 22 -0.14 5.42 11.07
CA LEU A 22 1.05 6.28 11.10
C LEU A 22 1.04 7.20 12.32
N VAL A 23 -0.12 7.74 12.68
CA VAL A 23 -0.27 8.57 13.88
C VAL A 23 0.00 7.74 15.14
N GLU A 24 -0.52 6.50 15.23
CA GLU A 24 -0.24 5.59 16.34
C GLU A 24 1.25 5.29 16.47
N LEU A 25 1.95 5.14 15.35
CA LEU A 25 3.40 4.91 15.31
C LEU A 25 4.21 6.18 15.60
N GLN A 26 3.53 7.32 15.81
CA GLN A 26 4.15 8.62 16.06
C GLN A 26 5.03 9.10 14.91
N ILE A 27 4.63 8.78 13.69
CA ILE A 27 5.30 9.23 12.47
C ILE A 27 4.64 10.55 12.01
N PRO A 28 5.41 11.63 11.81
CA PRO A 28 4.86 12.86 11.25
C PRO A 28 4.28 12.63 9.87
N VAL A 29 3.02 13.01 9.68
CA VAL A 29 2.29 12.82 8.41
C VAL A 29 1.79 14.16 7.91
N TYR A 30 1.99 14.41 6.63
CA TYR A 30 1.50 15.60 5.92
C TYR A 30 0.54 15.16 4.84
N VAL A 31 -0.62 15.78 4.80
CA VAL A 31 -1.64 15.51 3.79
C VAL A 31 -1.57 16.61 2.73
N GLN A 32 -1.62 16.23 1.46
CA GLN A 32 -1.59 17.23 0.39
C GLN A 32 -2.82 18.14 0.45
N PHE A 33 -2.63 19.38 0.03
CA PHE A 33 -3.74 20.28 -0.22
C PHE A 33 -4.24 20.06 -1.65
N GLY A 34 -5.50 19.66 -1.79
CA GLY A 34 -6.04 19.23 -3.08
C GLY A 34 -5.70 17.77 -3.40
N ASP A 35 -5.78 17.40 -4.68
CA ASP A 35 -5.59 16.02 -5.13
C ASP A 35 -4.73 15.92 -6.41
N ASN A 36 -3.86 16.90 -6.64
CA ASN A 36 -3.05 16.99 -7.85
C ASN A 36 -1.79 16.12 -7.83
N GLU A 37 -1.38 15.68 -6.63
CA GLU A 37 -0.17 14.87 -6.48
C GLU A 37 -0.52 13.38 -6.39
N PRO A 38 0.32 12.49 -6.96
CA PRO A 38 0.09 11.05 -6.88
C PRO A 38 0.15 10.47 -5.48
N ALA A 39 0.97 11.05 -4.59
CA ALA A 39 1.11 10.55 -3.22
C ALA A 39 -0.05 11.03 -2.35
N ASP A 40 -0.59 10.14 -1.54
CA ASP A 40 -1.63 10.50 -0.56
C ASP A 40 -1.05 11.22 0.65
N TYR A 41 0.13 10.80 1.09
CA TYR A 41 0.79 11.35 2.28
C TYR A 41 2.27 11.58 2.02
N LEU A 42 2.81 12.59 2.72
CA LEU A 42 4.25 12.75 2.93
C LEU A 42 4.53 12.43 4.40
N ILE A 43 5.48 11.54 4.65
CA ILE A 43 5.88 11.19 6.02
C ILE A 43 7.35 11.56 6.24
N LEU A 44 7.71 11.81 7.49
CA LEU A 44 9.09 12.01 7.89
C LEU A 44 9.55 10.81 8.72
N VAL A 45 10.60 10.14 8.25
CA VAL A 45 11.26 9.06 8.99
C VAL A 45 12.70 9.48 9.20
N GLU A 46 13.08 9.67 10.46
CA GLU A 46 14.41 10.21 10.83
C GLU A 46 14.71 11.54 10.09
N ASN A 47 13.69 12.42 10.05
CA ASN A 47 13.75 13.74 9.40
C ASN A 47 13.89 13.70 7.87
N LYS A 48 13.77 12.54 7.24
CA LYS A 48 13.79 12.40 5.78
C LYS A 48 12.37 12.23 5.25
N PRO A 49 12.00 12.94 4.16
CA PRO A 49 10.66 12.84 3.60
C PRO A 49 10.51 11.62 2.69
N TYR A 50 9.35 10.97 2.79
CA TYR A 50 8.96 9.86 1.92
C TYR A 50 7.54 10.07 1.45
N LYS A 51 7.31 9.94 0.14
CA LYS A 51 6.00 10.05 -0.47
C LYS A 51 5.32 8.69 -0.42
N VAL A 52 4.12 8.65 0.13
CA VAL A 52 3.35 7.41 0.36
C VAL A 52 2.10 7.40 -0.48
N GLN A 53 1.89 6.32 -1.24
CA GLN A 53 0.62 6.03 -1.91
C GLN A 53 -0.06 4.89 -1.16
N VAL A 54 -1.33 5.09 -0.81
CA VAL A 54 -2.15 4.07 -0.17
C VAL A 54 -2.86 3.25 -1.25
N LYS A 55 -2.84 1.94 -1.10
CA LYS A 55 -3.60 1.00 -1.92
C LYS A 55 -4.48 0.15 -1.03
N THR A 56 -5.71 -0.10 -1.46
CA THR A 56 -6.67 -0.90 -0.72
C THR A 56 -7.08 -2.09 -1.57
N SER A 57 -7.22 -3.26 -0.95
CA SER A 57 -7.66 -4.47 -1.64
C SER A 57 -8.79 -5.15 -0.88
N THR A 58 -9.70 -5.74 -1.64
CA THR A 58 -10.81 -6.57 -1.14
C THR A 58 -10.68 -8.02 -1.62
N THR A 59 -9.52 -8.44 -2.09
CA THR A 59 -9.34 -9.72 -2.80
C THR A 59 -9.00 -10.90 -1.89
N PHE A 60 -8.92 -10.69 -0.57
CA PHE A 60 -8.57 -11.77 0.37
C PHE A 60 -9.47 -12.98 0.17
N ASN A 61 -8.86 -14.16 -0.04
CA ASN A 61 -9.56 -15.41 -0.33
C ASN A 61 -9.38 -16.47 0.76
N GLY A 62 -8.85 -16.09 1.92
CA GLY A 62 -8.50 -17.00 3.02
C GLY A 62 -7.02 -17.38 3.03
N GLU A 63 -6.30 -17.20 1.95
CA GLU A 63 -4.88 -17.55 1.83
C GLU A 63 -4.01 -16.38 1.43
N ILE A 64 -4.45 -15.59 0.44
CA ILE A 64 -3.69 -14.46 -0.12
C ILE A 64 -4.55 -13.22 -0.30
N THR A 65 -3.88 -12.08 -0.35
CA THR A 65 -4.46 -10.81 -0.81
C THR A 65 -3.55 -10.22 -1.89
N LYS A 66 -4.17 -9.72 -2.95
CA LYS A 66 -3.47 -9.11 -4.08
C LYS A 66 -3.70 -7.61 -4.08
N PHE A 67 -2.62 -6.84 -4.20
CA PHE A 67 -2.66 -5.39 -4.32
C PHE A 67 -2.16 -4.95 -5.70
N GLU A 68 -2.92 -4.06 -6.33
CA GLU A 68 -2.51 -3.39 -7.57
C GLU A 68 -1.72 -2.14 -7.22
N LEU A 69 -0.47 -2.05 -7.70
CA LEU A 69 0.42 -0.93 -7.41
C LEU A 69 0.47 0.10 -8.55
N THR A 70 -0.51 0.06 -9.43
CA THR A 70 -0.65 0.99 -10.54
C THR A 70 -1.88 1.87 -10.35
N SER A 71 -1.88 3.02 -11.03
CA SER A 71 -3.05 3.88 -11.12
C SER A 71 -3.83 3.56 -12.40
N SER A 72 -5.14 3.42 -12.30
CA SER A 72 -6.02 3.43 -13.46
C SER A 72 -6.57 4.84 -13.62
N ASN A 73 -6.34 5.45 -14.79
CA ASN A 73 -6.87 6.76 -15.09
C ASN A 73 -8.07 6.61 -16.00
N ALA A 74 -9.27 6.88 -15.46
CA ALA A 74 -10.53 6.75 -16.19
C ALA A 74 -10.66 7.72 -17.38
N HIS A 75 -9.84 8.77 -17.41
CA HIS A 75 -9.84 9.77 -18.49
C HIS A 75 -8.87 9.44 -19.62
N ARG A 76 -8.10 8.36 -19.50
CA ARG A 76 -7.18 7.89 -20.54
C ARG A 76 -7.76 6.67 -21.25
N LYS A 77 -7.10 6.24 -22.33
CA LYS A 77 -7.52 5.08 -23.11
C LYS A 77 -7.79 3.88 -22.18
N LYS A 78 -8.91 3.20 -22.43
CA LYS A 78 -9.33 2.00 -21.72
C LYS A 78 -8.19 0.99 -21.64
N GLY A 79 -7.83 0.56 -20.43
CA GLY A 79 -6.76 -0.39 -20.20
C GLY A 79 -5.38 0.22 -19.91
N TYR A 80 -5.25 1.55 -19.94
CA TYR A 80 -4.00 2.20 -19.59
C TYR A 80 -3.80 2.19 -18.07
N LYS A 81 -2.68 1.61 -17.63
CA LYS A 81 -2.27 1.61 -16.22
C LYS A 81 -0.99 2.41 -16.07
N HIS A 82 -1.01 3.40 -15.18
CA HIS A 82 0.15 4.23 -14.87
C HIS A 82 0.95 3.60 -13.72
N LYS A 83 2.24 3.37 -13.97
CA LYS A 83 3.18 3.00 -12.91
C LYS A 83 3.71 4.26 -12.26
N TYR A 84 3.76 4.25 -10.92
CA TYR A 84 4.32 5.38 -10.19
C TYR A 84 5.85 5.37 -10.28
N SER A 85 6.45 6.48 -10.71
CA SER A 85 7.90 6.65 -10.68
C SER A 85 8.37 6.87 -9.23
N LYS A 86 9.67 6.75 -8.99
CA LYS A 86 10.25 7.04 -7.68
C LYS A 86 10.10 8.50 -7.27
N ASP A 87 10.01 9.41 -8.23
CA ASP A 87 9.77 10.83 -7.96
C ASP A 87 8.33 11.08 -7.53
N GLU A 88 7.40 10.23 -7.94
CA GLU A 88 5.99 10.33 -7.58
C GLU A 88 5.68 9.66 -6.24
N VAL A 89 6.25 8.47 -5.99
CA VAL A 89 5.95 7.64 -4.81
C VAL A 89 7.21 6.90 -4.38
N ASP A 90 7.55 6.98 -3.10
CA ASP A 90 8.65 6.21 -2.50
C ASP A 90 8.16 4.88 -1.92
N LEU A 91 6.98 4.89 -1.30
CA LEU A 91 6.46 3.76 -0.53
C LEU A 91 4.99 3.53 -0.86
N PHE A 92 4.61 2.25 -0.91
CA PHE A 92 3.21 1.84 -0.93
C PHE A 92 2.83 1.33 0.45
N MET A 93 1.72 1.83 0.99
CA MET A 93 1.10 1.29 2.20
C MET A 93 -0.24 0.70 1.79
N CYS A 94 -0.39 -0.60 2.00
CA CYS A 94 -1.45 -1.41 1.43
C CYS A 94 -2.38 -1.89 2.53
N TYR A 95 -3.64 -1.44 2.48
CA TYR A 95 -4.66 -1.81 3.46
C TYR A 95 -5.50 -2.97 2.92
N ASP A 96 -5.56 -4.06 3.68
CA ASP A 96 -6.43 -5.19 3.40
C ASP A 96 -7.79 -4.93 4.06
N TYR A 97 -8.77 -4.61 3.25
CA TYR A 97 -10.12 -4.27 3.72
C TYR A 97 -10.79 -5.46 4.44
N CYS A 98 -10.46 -6.69 4.03
CA CYS A 98 -11.07 -7.89 4.59
C CYS A 98 -10.51 -8.27 5.97
N THR A 99 -9.21 -8.05 6.19
CA THR A 99 -8.51 -8.47 7.42
C THR A 99 -8.18 -7.32 8.36
N GLY A 100 -8.18 -6.09 7.84
CA GLY A 100 -7.79 -4.90 8.60
C GLY A 100 -6.28 -4.71 8.72
N LYS A 101 -5.47 -5.54 8.09
CA LYS A 101 -4.01 -5.43 8.15
C LYS A 101 -3.47 -4.42 7.16
N ILE A 102 -2.34 -3.81 7.50
CA ILE A 102 -1.64 -2.84 6.67
C ILE A 102 -0.23 -3.36 6.38
N PHE A 103 0.15 -3.34 5.11
CA PHE A 103 1.46 -3.80 4.64
C PHE A 103 2.22 -2.63 4.01
N ILE A 104 3.56 -2.73 4.00
CA ILE A 104 4.41 -1.70 3.42
C ILE A 104 5.35 -2.32 2.38
N PHE A 105 5.47 -1.64 1.25
CA PHE A 105 6.38 -2.04 0.17
C PHE A 105 7.10 -0.82 -0.37
N LYS A 106 8.38 -1.00 -0.65
CA LYS A 106 9.17 0.03 -1.34
C LYS A 106 8.73 0.09 -2.80
N ASN A 107 8.68 1.29 -3.38
CA ASN A 107 8.39 1.42 -4.81
C ASN A 107 9.63 0.97 -5.61
N ALA A 108 9.68 -0.31 -5.93
CA ALA A 108 10.74 -0.93 -6.71
C ALA A 108 10.17 -1.35 -8.07
N MET A 109 10.39 -0.50 -9.08
CA MET A 109 10.03 -0.85 -10.47
C MET A 109 10.70 -2.17 -10.88
N PRO A 110 10.06 -3.04 -11.66
CA PRO A 110 8.85 -2.84 -12.47
C PRO A 110 7.57 -3.49 -11.92
N LYS A 111 7.45 -3.75 -10.64
CA LYS A 111 6.31 -4.48 -10.07
C LYS A 111 5.00 -3.68 -10.21
N CYS A 112 4.01 -4.27 -10.86
CA CYS A 112 2.66 -3.73 -10.99
C CYS A 112 1.71 -4.25 -9.91
N THR A 113 2.03 -5.40 -9.33
CA THR A 113 1.17 -6.15 -8.42
C THR A 113 2.02 -6.77 -7.32
N VAL A 114 1.47 -6.85 -6.11
CA VAL A 114 2.10 -7.58 -5.00
C VAL A 114 1.05 -8.50 -4.37
N ILE A 115 1.50 -9.68 -3.96
CA ILE A 115 0.67 -10.68 -3.28
C ILE A 115 1.22 -10.86 -1.87
N VAL A 116 0.34 -10.76 -0.88
CA VAL A 116 0.66 -11.05 0.52
C VAL A 116 0.05 -12.39 0.89
N ARG A 117 0.82 -13.23 1.54
CA ARG A 117 0.42 -14.58 1.89
C ARG A 117 0.18 -14.71 3.39
N TYR A 118 -1.00 -15.19 3.73
CA TYR A 118 -1.44 -15.41 5.12
C TYR A 118 -1.16 -16.82 5.60
N THR A 119 -1.10 -17.79 4.68
CA THR A 119 -0.92 -19.20 4.98
C THR A 119 0.35 -19.74 4.33
N HIS A 120 0.86 -20.85 4.85
CA HIS A 120 2.00 -21.51 4.25
C HIS A 120 1.64 -22.09 2.88
N PRO A 121 2.44 -21.89 1.81
CA PRO A 121 2.13 -22.43 0.50
C PRO A 121 2.21 -23.95 0.48
N LYS A 122 1.26 -24.61 -0.20
CA LYS A 122 1.18 -26.07 -0.29
C LYS A 122 2.41 -26.72 -0.93
N ASN A 123 3.09 -25.99 -1.81
CA ASN A 123 4.29 -26.48 -2.51
C ASN A 123 5.59 -26.21 -1.75
N ASN A 124 5.52 -25.71 -0.52
CA ASN A 124 6.68 -25.35 0.31
C ASN A 124 7.65 -24.34 -0.32
N VAL A 125 7.21 -23.63 -1.37
CA VAL A 125 8.01 -22.55 -1.97
C VAL A 125 7.92 -21.32 -1.07
N VAL A 126 9.03 -20.95 -0.43
CA VAL A 126 9.09 -19.79 0.48
C VAL A 126 9.93 -18.67 -0.09
N LYS A 127 10.69 -18.91 -1.16
CA LYS A 127 11.53 -17.91 -1.81
C LYS A 127 10.66 -16.92 -2.60
N HIS A 128 10.94 -15.62 -2.42
CA HIS A 128 10.21 -14.52 -3.07
C HIS A 128 8.73 -14.43 -2.69
N VAL A 129 8.34 -15.01 -1.55
CA VAL A 129 6.99 -14.93 -1.02
C VAL A 129 6.91 -13.83 0.04
N ASN A 130 5.89 -12.96 -0.06
CA ASN A 130 5.62 -11.93 0.94
C ASN A 130 4.65 -12.49 1.99
N PHE A 131 5.19 -12.94 3.12
CA PHE A 131 4.36 -13.35 4.26
C PHE A 131 3.93 -12.12 5.08
N VAL A 132 2.78 -12.22 5.73
CA VAL A 132 2.25 -11.15 6.59
C VAL A 132 3.31 -10.60 7.54
N ALA A 133 4.00 -11.49 8.26
CA ALA A 133 5.00 -11.09 9.26
C ALA A 133 6.17 -10.31 8.66
N ASP A 134 6.47 -10.52 7.38
CA ASP A 134 7.64 -9.90 6.71
C ASP A 134 7.31 -8.52 6.14
N CYS A 135 6.05 -8.21 5.90
CA CYS A 135 5.66 -6.98 5.21
C CYS A 135 4.62 -6.15 5.96
N GLU A 136 4.17 -6.58 7.13
CA GLU A 136 3.23 -5.81 7.93
C GLU A 136 3.86 -4.49 8.38
N LEU A 137 3.08 -3.40 8.33
CA LEU A 137 3.54 -2.08 8.74
C LEU A 137 3.71 -2.01 10.26
N THR A 138 4.96 -2.02 10.67
CA THR A 138 5.40 -1.78 12.04
C THR A 138 6.45 -0.68 12.03
N LEU A 139 6.75 -0.10 13.18
CA LEU A 139 7.81 0.91 13.27
C LEU A 139 9.16 0.34 12.82
N ASP A 140 9.49 -0.87 13.26
CA ASP A 140 10.75 -1.55 12.86
C ASP A 140 10.81 -1.78 11.34
N LYS A 141 9.71 -2.23 10.74
CA LYS A 141 9.65 -2.46 9.29
C LYS A 141 9.81 -1.15 8.52
N LEU A 142 9.14 -0.09 8.98
CA LEU A 142 9.25 1.22 8.36
C LEU A 142 10.70 1.73 8.38
N HIS A 143 11.37 1.66 9.54
CA HIS A 143 12.78 2.06 9.65
C HIS A 143 13.68 1.20 8.78
N SER A 144 13.45 -0.12 8.75
CA SER A 144 14.21 -1.04 7.93
C SER A 144 14.13 -0.68 6.44
N ILE A 145 12.93 -0.42 5.93
CA ILE A 145 12.72 -0.06 4.53
C ILE A 145 13.34 1.29 4.20
N CYS A 146 13.20 2.27 5.07
CA CYS A 146 13.71 3.63 4.83
C CYS A 146 15.24 3.71 4.94
N ASN A 147 15.88 2.81 5.70
CA ASN A 147 17.34 2.79 5.89
C ASN A 147 18.08 1.91 4.88
N THR A 148 17.39 1.15 4.05
CA THR A 148 18.02 0.39 2.97
C THR A 148 18.26 1.28 1.75
N HIS A 149 19.50 1.37 1.33
CA HIS A 149 19.92 2.10 0.14
C HIS A 149 19.72 1.31 -1.14
#